data_d84bd3262e7af4fa8125f07ca8a00a19
#
_entry.id   d84bd3262e7af4fa8125f07ca8a00a19
#
_cell.length_a   1.000
_cell.length_b   1.000
_cell.length_c   1.000
_cell.angle_alpha   90.00
_cell.angle_beta   90.00
_cell.angle_gamma   90.00
#
_symmetry.space_group_name_H-M   'P 1'
#
loop_
_entity.id
_entity.type
_entity.pdbx_description
1 polymer ?
#
loop_
_entity_poly.entity_id
_entity_poly.type
_entity_poly.pdbx_seq_one_letter_code
_entity_poly.pdbx_strand_id
1 'polypeptide(L)'
;GITDPHNLGAIIRSAEISGAHGVVIPRRRSAGLNAACAKAAAGALEHLPVAKCQNTQQAVEFFKENGLFVYAADMGGRTMYDTDLTGPACIVIGSEGEGVSRWVRQNCDAAVSIPQKGMIQSLNASNAAAVLLYEAYRQRI
;
A
#
# COMPACT_ATOMS: atom_id res chain seq x y z
N GLY A 1 9.98 -2.59 4.07
CA GLY A 1 9.11 -1.44 3.90
C GLY A 1 9.64 -0.44 2.90
N ILE A 2 8.95 0.63 2.72
CA ILE A 2 9.36 1.72 1.84
C ILE A 2 10.48 2.50 2.53
N THR A 3 11.64 2.59 1.91
CA THR A 3 12.82 3.25 2.49
C THR A 3 12.99 4.69 2.01
N ASP A 4 12.42 5.04 0.88
CA ASP A 4 12.50 6.40 0.32
C ASP A 4 11.42 7.29 0.95
N PRO A 5 11.79 8.36 1.68
CA PRO A 5 10.80 9.24 2.30
C PRO A 5 9.91 9.98 1.29
N HIS A 6 10.37 10.23 0.07
CA HIS A 6 9.52 10.81 -0.97
C HIS A 6 8.43 9.84 -1.42
N ASN A 7 8.77 8.56 -1.60
CA ASN A 7 7.79 7.53 -1.93
C ASN A 7 6.78 7.36 -0.80
N LEU A 8 7.23 7.33 0.45
CA LEU A 8 6.33 7.22 1.59
C LEU A 8 5.36 8.41 1.65
N GLY A 9 5.88 9.61 1.49
CA GLY A 9 5.04 10.81 1.49
C GLY A 9 4.03 10.81 0.35
N ALA A 10 4.45 10.41 -0.85
CA ALA A 10 3.55 10.31 -2.00
C ALA A 10 2.45 9.26 -1.79
N ILE A 11 2.78 8.15 -1.15
CA ILE A 11 1.77 7.12 -0.80
C ILE A 11 0.75 7.69 0.18
N ILE A 12 1.21 8.39 1.21
CA ILE A 12 0.33 9.02 2.20
C ILE A 12 -0.61 10.02 1.53
N ARG A 13 -0.06 10.83 0.61
CA ARG A 13 -0.86 11.80 -0.15
C ARG A 13 -1.94 11.11 -0.99
N SER A 14 -1.58 10.07 -1.72
CA SER A 14 -2.53 9.31 -2.55
C SER A 14 -3.58 8.61 -1.69
N ALA A 15 -3.19 8.09 -0.54
CA ALA A 15 -4.13 7.46 0.39
C ALA A 15 -5.16 8.45 0.91
N GLU A 16 -4.73 9.64 1.30
CA GLU A 16 -5.66 10.68 1.76
C GLU A 16 -6.64 11.07 0.65
N ILE A 17 -6.12 11.39 -0.54
CA ILE A 17 -6.94 11.86 -1.67
C ILE A 17 -7.94 10.80 -2.12
N SER A 18 -7.56 9.53 -2.09
CA SER A 18 -8.43 8.42 -2.52
C SER A 18 -9.43 7.96 -1.46
N GLY A 19 -9.40 8.56 -0.28
CA GLY A 19 -10.34 8.24 0.78
C GLY A 19 -9.98 7.06 1.65
N ALA A 20 -8.71 6.65 1.69
CA ALA A 20 -8.27 5.63 2.62
C ALA A 20 -8.45 6.09 4.07
N HIS A 21 -8.65 5.14 4.98
CA HIS A 21 -8.89 5.45 6.39
C HIS A 21 -7.60 5.65 7.18
N GLY A 22 -6.49 5.15 6.69
CA GLY A 22 -5.19 5.30 7.36
C GLY A 22 -4.08 4.59 6.62
N VAL A 23 -2.86 4.84 7.08
CA VAL A 23 -1.65 4.20 6.58
C VAL A 23 -0.90 3.62 7.77
N VAL A 24 -0.36 2.42 7.61
CA VAL A 24 0.46 1.77 8.64
C VAL A 24 1.86 1.59 8.11
N ILE A 25 2.84 2.00 8.91
CA ILE A 25 4.25 1.97 8.54
C ILE A 25 4.99 1.04 9.49
N PRO A 26 5.72 0.01 9.00
CA PRO A 26 6.59 -0.77 9.86
C PRO A 26 7.78 0.09 10.34
N ARG A 27 8.20 -0.11 11.57
CA ARG A 27 9.32 0.65 12.16
C ARG A 27 10.65 0.27 11.54
N ARG A 28 10.81 -1.01 11.20
CA ARG A 28 12.06 -1.53 10.64
C ARG A 28 12.04 -1.43 9.13
N ARG A 29 13.20 -1.09 8.55
CA ARG A 29 13.45 -1.07 7.11
C ARG A 29 12.45 -0.19 6.35
N SER A 30 12.06 0.92 6.96
CA SER A 30 11.18 1.88 6.30
C SER A 30 11.57 3.31 6.63
N ALA A 31 11.14 4.22 5.76
CA ALA A 31 11.32 5.64 5.97
C ALA A 31 10.53 6.08 7.20
N GLY A 32 11.06 7.08 7.90
CA GLY A 32 10.33 7.73 8.97
C GLY A 32 9.50 8.89 8.48
N LEU A 33 8.71 9.44 9.39
CA LEU A 33 7.93 10.65 9.13
C LEU A 33 8.82 11.88 9.34
N ASN A 34 9.76 12.09 8.41
CA ASN A 34 10.69 13.22 8.46
C ASN A 34 10.20 14.38 7.58
N ALA A 35 11.00 15.46 7.51
CA ALA A 35 10.64 16.65 6.75
C ALA A 35 10.45 16.36 5.25
N ALA A 36 11.28 15.48 4.66
CA ALA A 36 11.16 15.12 3.25
C ALA A 36 9.85 14.36 2.99
N CYS A 37 9.47 13.46 3.88
CA CYS A 37 8.20 12.75 3.80
C CYS A 37 7.02 13.72 3.94
N ALA A 38 7.05 14.61 4.92
CA ALA A 38 6.00 15.58 5.14
C ALA A 38 5.81 16.50 3.93
N LYS A 39 6.90 16.93 3.32
CA LYS A 39 6.84 17.76 2.10
C LYS A 39 6.20 17.00 0.94
N ALA A 40 6.59 15.75 0.73
CA ALA A 40 6.02 14.92 -0.32
C ALA A 40 4.55 14.60 -0.08
N ALA A 41 4.12 14.50 1.18
CA ALA A 41 2.73 14.25 1.54
C ALA A 41 1.83 15.48 1.34
N ALA A 42 2.40 16.67 1.19
CA ALA A 42 1.67 17.90 0.86
C ALA A 42 0.48 18.19 1.79
N GLY A 43 0.68 18.05 3.10
CA GLY A 43 -0.36 18.32 4.10
C GLY A 43 -1.29 17.16 4.41
N ALA A 44 -1.18 16.03 3.72
CA ALA A 44 -2.04 14.87 3.95
C ALA A 44 -1.91 14.31 5.37
N LEU A 45 -0.75 14.48 6.01
CA LEU A 45 -0.53 14.04 7.39
C LEU A 45 -1.47 14.70 8.40
N GLU A 46 -2.04 15.85 8.08
CA GLU A 46 -3.01 16.53 8.94
C GLU A 46 -4.40 15.90 8.87
N HIS A 47 -4.68 15.14 7.83
CA HIS A 47 -6.01 14.61 7.54
C HIS A 47 -6.11 13.09 7.58
N LEU A 48 -4.98 12.39 7.54
CA LEU A 48 -4.94 10.93 7.46
C LEU A 48 -4.14 10.36 8.62
N PRO A 49 -4.75 9.49 9.46
CA PRO A 49 -4.01 8.80 10.50
C PRO A 49 -2.89 7.94 9.93
N VAL A 50 -1.70 8.08 10.47
CA VAL A 50 -0.55 7.25 10.13
C VAL A 50 -0.08 6.57 11.41
N ALA A 51 -0.16 5.25 11.45
CA ALA A 51 0.25 4.45 12.61
C ALA A 51 1.54 3.71 12.31
N LYS A 52 2.31 3.44 13.35
CA LYS A 52 3.51 2.62 13.26
C LYS A 52 3.24 1.24 13.86
N CYS A 53 3.76 0.21 13.23
CA CYS A 53 3.76 -1.15 13.75
C CYS A 53 5.20 -1.66 13.86
N GLN A 54 5.39 -2.78 14.53
CA GLN A 54 6.72 -3.35 14.69
C GLN A 54 7.26 -3.83 13.34
N ASN A 55 6.45 -4.55 12.58
CA ASN A 55 6.81 -5.06 11.26
C ASN A 55 5.53 -5.32 10.45
N THR A 56 5.71 -5.55 9.14
CA THR A 56 4.58 -5.79 8.22
C THR A 56 3.79 -7.04 8.60
N GLN A 57 4.47 -8.10 9.04
CA GLN A 57 3.82 -9.34 9.45
C GLN A 57 2.81 -9.10 10.58
N GLN A 58 3.20 -8.37 11.60
CA GLN A 58 2.33 -8.02 12.71
C GLN A 58 1.09 -7.27 12.24
N ALA A 59 1.27 -6.30 11.34
CA ALA A 59 0.15 -5.53 10.80
C ALA A 59 -0.80 -6.41 10.00
N VAL A 60 -0.29 -7.28 9.15
CA VAL A 60 -1.11 -8.20 8.35
C VAL A 60 -1.94 -9.11 9.25
N GLU A 61 -1.31 -9.71 10.25
CA GLU A 61 -2.02 -10.58 11.20
C GLU A 61 -3.12 -9.82 11.94
N PHE A 62 -2.81 -8.62 12.40
CA PHE A 62 -3.78 -7.77 13.10
C PHE A 62 -4.98 -7.45 12.22
N PHE A 63 -4.76 -7.04 10.99
CA PHE A 63 -5.86 -6.68 10.09
C PHE A 63 -6.72 -7.88 9.74
N LYS A 64 -6.11 -9.05 9.50
CA LYS A 64 -6.86 -10.28 9.23
C LYS A 64 -7.74 -10.66 10.43
N GLU A 65 -7.20 -10.57 11.64
CA GLU A 65 -7.94 -10.87 12.87
C GLU A 65 -9.11 -9.91 13.08
N ASN A 66 -9.01 -8.71 12.55
CA ASN A 66 -10.05 -7.68 12.69
C ASN A 66 -10.96 -7.57 11.47
N GLY A 67 -10.98 -8.57 10.63
CA GLY A 67 -11.96 -8.67 9.56
C GLY A 67 -11.63 -7.93 8.27
N LEU A 68 -10.40 -7.42 8.14
CA LEU A 68 -9.98 -6.82 6.88
C LEU A 68 -9.46 -7.90 5.94
N PHE A 69 -9.79 -7.78 4.67
CA PHE A 69 -9.22 -8.61 3.62
C PHE A 69 -7.90 -7.98 3.18
N VAL A 70 -6.81 -8.74 3.26
CA VAL A 70 -5.47 -8.23 2.99
C VAL A 70 -5.03 -8.60 1.58
N TYR A 71 -4.80 -7.58 0.76
CA TYR A 71 -4.30 -7.73 -0.60
C TYR A 71 -2.83 -7.37 -0.65
N ALA A 72 -2.02 -8.22 -1.26
CA ALA A 72 -0.62 -7.91 -1.56
C ALA A 72 -0.52 -7.39 -2.99
N ALA A 73 0.10 -6.24 -3.17
CA ALA A 73 0.40 -5.72 -4.50
C ALA A 73 1.55 -6.55 -5.08
N ASP A 74 1.26 -7.38 -6.06
CA ASP A 74 2.24 -8.30 -6.63
C ASP A 74 1.88 -8.60 -8.09
N MET A 75 2.89 -8.61 -8.97
CA MET A 75 2.71 -8.83 -10.40
C MET A 75 2.10 -10.18 -10.73
N GLY A 76 2.30 -11.19 -9.87
CA GLY A 76 1.70 -12.51 -10.06
C GLY A 76 0.24 -12.60 -9.63
N GLY A 77 -0.34 -11.54 -9.13
CA GLY A 77 -1.71 -11.54 -8.64
C GLY A 77 -2.76 -11.42 -9.75
N ARG A 78 -4.02 -11.61 -9.33
CA ARG A 78 -5.16 -11.34 -10.20
C ARG A 78 -5.20 -9.84 -10.54
N THR A 79 -5.58 -9.50 -11.77
CA THR A 79 -5.68 -8.10 -12.15
C THR A 79 -6.65 -7.34 -11.23
N MET A 80 -6.32 -6.10 -10.92
CA MET A 80 -7.18 -5.24 -10.09
C MET A 80 -8.57 -5.05 -10.70
N TYR A 81 -8.70 -5.16 -12.02
CA TYR A 81 -9.98 -5.04 -12.70
C TYR A 81 -10.93 -6.20 -12.41
N ASP A 82 -10.38 -7.35 -12.05
CA ASP A 82 -11.15 -8.57 -11.74
C ASP A 82 -11.15 -8.88 -10.24
N THR A 83 -10.73 -7.93 -9.40
CA THR A 83 -10.63 -8.09 -7.96
C THR A 83 -11.64 -7.17 -7.27
N ASP A 84 -12.45 -7.74 -6.36
CA ASP A 84 -13.41 -6.94 -5.58
C ASP A 84 -12.69 -6.26 -4.43
N LEU A 85 -12.52 -4.95 -4.53
CA LEU A 85 -11.88 -4.11 -3.51
C LEU A 85 -12.88 -3.31 -2.67
N THR A 86 -14.16 -3.67 -2.69
CA THR A 86 -15.22 -2.86 -2.06
C THR A 86 -15.39 -3.08 -0.56
N GLY A 87 -15.00 -4.23 -0.03
CA GLY A 87 -15.13 -4.52 1.40
C GLY A 87 -14.04 -3.87 2.25
N PRO A 88 -14.05 -4.12 3.58
CA PRO A 88 -12.94 -3.69 4.43
C PRO A 88 -11.64 -4.32 3.94
N ALA A 89 -10.67 -3.49 3.57
CA ALA A 89 -9.49 -3.96 2.87
C ALA A 89 -8.22 -3.27 3.36
N CYS A 90 -7.12 -4.01 3.29
CA CYS A 90 -5.78 -3.49 3.48
C CYS A 90 -4.97 -3.85 2.23
N ILE A 91 -4.27 -2.89 1.66
CA ILE A 91 -3.38 -3.11 0.52
C ILE A 91 -1.95 -2.98 1.01
N VAL A 92 -1.16 -4.04 0.84
CA VAL A 92 0.25 -4.06 1.23
C VAL A 92 1.09 -3.71 0.01
N ILE A 93 1.86 -2.63 0.14
CA ILE A 93 2.79 -2.17 -0.90
C ILE A 93 4.19 -2.62 -0.50
N GLY A 94 4.86 -3.31 -1.39
CA GLY A 94 6.21 -3.81 -1.14
C GLY A 94 7.28 -2.74 -1.23
N SER A 95 8.49 -3.10 -0.82
CA SER A 95 9.65 -2.22 -0.92
C SER A 95 10.06 -1.99 -2.37
N GLU A 96 10.79 -0.89 -2.58
CA GLU A 96 11.31 -0.54 -3.89
C GLU A 96 12.27 -1.65 -4.37
N GLY A 97 12.02 -2.16 -5.58
CA GLY A 97 12.85 -3.17 -6.21
C GLY A 97 12.54 -4.62 -5.83
N GLU A 98 12.21 -4.90 -4.58
CA GLU A 98 11.97 -6.27 -4.11
C GLU A 98 10.50 -6.65 -4.07
N GLY A 99 9.60 -5.66 -3.97
CA GLY A 99 8.18 -5.91 -3.84
C GLY A 99 7.80 -6.42 -2.46
N VAL A 100 6.68 -7.12 -2.37
CA VAL A 100 6.22 -7.70 -1.10
C VAL A 100 7.06 -8.93 -0.74
N SER A 101 7.23 -9.17 0.56
CA SER A 101 8.01 -10.30 1.03
C SER A 101 7.30 -11.62 0.71
N ARG A 102 8.08 -12.71 0.74
CA ARG A 102 7.52 -14.06 0.56
C ARG A 102 6.47 -14.36 1.62
N TRP A 103 6.72 -13.98 2.88
CA TRP A 103 5.77 -14.21 3.95
C TRP A 103 4.44 -13.51 3.66
N VAL A 104 4.46 -12.26 3.22
CA VAL A 104 3.25 -11.52 2.88
C VAL A 104 2.50 -12.20 1.75
N ARG A 105 3.19 -12.62 0.69
CA ARG A 105 2.53 -13.34 -0.42
C ARG A 105 1.86 -14.63 0.02
N GLN A 106 2.46 -15.34 0.97
CA GLN A 106 1.91 -16.60 1.47
C GLN A 106 0.78 -16.41 2.47
N ASN A 107 0.74 -15.29 3.18
CA ASN A 107 -0.19 -15.06 4.29
C ASN A 107 -1.25 -14.00 4.03
N CYS A 108 -1.14 -13.24 2.96
CA CYS A 108 -2.23 -12.34 2.55
C CYS A 108 -3.43 -13.15 2.04
N ASP A 109 -4.58 -12.51 1.99
CA ASP A 109 -5.80 -13.17 1.50
C ASP A 109 -5.77 -13.33 -0.02
N ALA A 110 -5.22 -12.37 -0.75
CA ALA A 110 -5.08 -12.42 -2.19
C ALA A 110 -3.95 -11.50 -2.65
N ALA A 111 -3.41 -11.78 -3.82
CA ALA A 111 -2.51 -10.86 -4.50
C ALA A 111 -3.28 -10.13 -5.60
N VAL A 112 -2.99 -8.85 -5.77
CA VAL A 112 -3.62 -8.01 -6.79
C VAL A 112 -2.53 -7.37 -7.65
N SER A 113 -2.73 -7.38 -8.95
CA SER A 113 -1.77 -6.83 -9.91
C SER A 113 -2.35 -5.68 -10.70
N ILE A 114 -1.46 -4.82 -11.18
CA ILE A 114 -1.77 -3.78 -12.13
C ILE A 114 -1.43 -4.31 -13.52
N PRO A 115 -2.38 -4.38 -14.46
CA PRO A 115 -2.08 -4.84 -15.79
C PRO A 115 -1.01 -3.99 -16.46
N GLN A 116 -0.03 -4.64 -17.07
CA GLN A 116 1.08 -3.96 -17.74
C GLN A 116 1.16 -4.41 -19.19
N LYS A 117 1.42 -3.47 -20.07
CA LYS A 117 1.59 -3.72 -21.48
C LYS A 117 3.04 -3.50 -21.95
N GLY A 118 3.79 -2.73 -21.19
CA GLY A 118 5.17 -2.40 -21.50
C GLY A 118 6.16 -3.49 -21.11
N MET A 119 7.43 -3.22 -21.35
CA MET A 119 8.51 -4.18 -21.08
C MET A 119 9.19 -3.96 -19.73
N ILE A 120 8.99 -2.83 -19.08
CA ILE A 120 9.50 -2.57 -17.74
C ILE A 120 8.66 -3.35 -16.72
N GLN A 121 9.32 -4.04 -15.80
CA GLN A 121 8.66 -5.07 -15.00
C GLN A 121 7.74 -4.53 -13.89
N SER A 122 7.96 -3.32 -13.41
CA SER A 122 7.14 -2.81 -12.31
C SER A 122 7.04 -1.29 -12.33
N LEU A 123 5.96 -0.79 -11.73
CA LEU A 123 5.82 0.63 -11.43
C LEU A 123 6.61 0.98 -10.18
N ASN A 124 6.99 2.25 -10.06
CA ASN A 124 7.46 2.81 -8.79
C ASN A 124 6.42 2.55 -7.70
N ALA A 125 6.87 2.29 -6.47
CA ALA A 125 5.98 1.89 -5.36
C ALA A 125 4.87 2.92 -5.09
N SER A 126 5.18 4.20 -5.14
CA SER A 126 4.17 5.24 -4.92
C SER A 126 3.16 5.31 -6.07
N ASN A 127 3.61 5.08 -7.30
CA ASN A 127 2.70 5.03 -8.45
C ASN A 127 1.80 3.80 -8.37
N ALA A 128 2.35 2.65 -8.02
CA ALA A 128 1.56 1.44 -7.84
C ALA A 128 0.49 1.62 -6.75
N ALA A 129 0.88 2.21 -5.62
CA ALA A 129 -0.06 2.50 -4.54
C ALA A 129 -1.19 3.42 -5.03
N ALA A 130 -0.86 4.49 -5.75
CA ALA A 130 -1.87 5.42 -6.27
C ALA A 130 -2.85 4.72 -7.21
N VAL A 131 -2.35 3.89 -8.12
CA VAL A 131 -3.20 3.18 -9.08
C VAL A 131 -4.15 2.23 -8.36
N LEU A 132 -3.65 1.42 -7.43
CA LEU A 132 -4.48 0.47 -6.68
C LEU A 132 -5.49 1.18 -5.78
N LEU A 133 -5.09 2.24 -5.11
CA LEU A 133 -5.98 3.02 -4.26
C LEU A 133 -7.12 3.65 -5.07
N TYR A 134 -6.82 4.19 -6.24
CA TYR A 134 -7.86 4.77 -7.09
C TYR A 134 -8.76 3.72 -7.72
N GLU A 135 -8.26 2.53 -8.01
CA GLU A 135 -9.13 1.44 -8.44
C GLU A 135 -10.09 1.03 -7.32
N ALA A 136 -9.60 0.95 -6.08
CA ALA A 136 -10.46 0.68 -4.93
C ALA A 136 -11.52 1.78 -4.76
N TYR A 137 -11.13 3.04 -4.90
CA TYR A 137 -12.05 4.17 -4.83
C TYR A 137 -13.09 4.11 -5.94
N ARG A 138 -12.66 3.86 -7.17
CA ARG A 138 -13.57 3.74 -8.33
C ARG A 138 -14.65 2.69 -8.09
N GLN A 139 -14.27 1.55 -7.52
CA GLN A 139 -15.23 0.47 -7.26
C GLN A 139 -16.28 0.84 -6.21
N ARG A 140 -16.00 1.83 -5.37
CA ARG A 140 -16.86 2.21 -4.24
C ARG A 140 -17.79 3.39 -4.53
N ILE A 141 -17.65 4.05 -5.68
CA ILE A 141 -18.50 5.18 -6.05
C ILE A 141 -19.61 4.82 -7.03
#